data_583d849f48b49a604dd1360765c63cc8
#
_entry.id   583d849f48b49a604dd1360765c63cc8
#
_cell.length_a   1.000
_cell.length_b   1.000
_cell.length_c   1.000
_cell.angle_alpha   90.00
_cell.angle_beta   90.00
_cell.angle_gamma   90.00
#
_symmetry.space_group_name_H-M   'P 1'
#
loop_
_entity.id
_entity.type
_entity.pdbx_description
1 polymer ?
#
loop_
_entity_poly.entity_id
_entity_poly.type
_entity_poly.pdbx_seq_one_letter_code
_entity_poly.pdbx_strand_id
1 'polypeptide(L)'
;MLTFDFNKIEIPKGGKILDLGCGEGRHIFGIMDKYPDSYCIGLDLHAESLKIAQEGADYFESITNEGVGFTMASGYQMPFADSSFDMVVCSEVLEHLINYEDALDEIQRVLKPNGYFLPSFPSFWPERVCWFLSEDYHNMPGGHVRIFRKKQAINVISSHGFNFISHERFHALHAPYWWLRCMFWKTQETNKLVAAYKSILEKQILQKPLYLDILDKILNPILGKSIAMYFQKK
;
A
#
# COMPACT_ATOMS: atom_id res chain seq x y z
N MET A 1 1.61 2.42 -9.92
CA MET A 1 2.12 1.04 -9.80
C MET A 1 1.48 0.40 -8.58
N LEU A 2 0.86 -0.79 -8.71
CA LEU A 2 0.18 -1.48 -7.62
C LEU A 2 1.17 -2.28 -6.77
N THR A 3 0.88 -2.41 -5.48
CA THR A 3 1.69 -3.18 -4.51
C THR A 3 1.13 -4.61 -4.31
N PHE A 4 -0.05 -4.91 -4.83
CA PHE A 4 -0.70 -6.21 -4.69
C PHE A 4 -1.00 -6.83 -6.04
N ASP A 5 -0.92 -8.17 -6.10
CA ASP A 5 -1.46 -8.97 -7.20
C ASP A 5 -2.90 -9.40 -6.85
N PHE A 6 -3.86 -8.62 -7.31
CA PHE A 6 -5.28 -8.88 -7.09
C PHE A 6 -5.80 -10.13 -7.82
N ASN A 7 -5.01 -10.76 -8.73
CA ASN A 7 -5.40 -12.04 -9.33
C ASN A 7 -5.39 -13.21 -8.35
N LYS A 8 -4.79 -13.02 -7.18
CA LYS A 8 -4.74 -14.03 -6.11
C LYS A 8 -5.96 -14.03 -5.19
N ILE A 9 -6.82 -13.05 -5.34
CA ILE A 9 -7.97 -12.81 -4.46
C ILE A 9 -9.24 -12.91 -5.29
N GLU A 10 -10.19 -13.66 -4.76
CA GLU A 10 -11.54 -13.74 -5.31
C GLU A 10 -12.51 -13.11 -4.32
N ILE A 11 -13.24 -12.11 -4.76
CA ILE A 11 -14.32 -11.48 -4.00
C ILE A 11 -15.65 -11.70 -4.72
N PRO A 12 -16.77 -11.77 -3.98
CA PRO A 12 -18.06 -11.96 -4.60
C PRO A 12 -18.44 -10.76 -5.48
N LYS A 13 -19.26 -11.00 -6.49
CA LYS A 13 -19.84 -9.92 -7.29
C LYS A 13 -20.60 -8.94 -6.40
N GLY A 14 -20.41 -7.62 -6.59
CA GLY A 14 -20.95 -6.60 -5.69
C GLY A 14 -20.26 -6.55 -4.33
N GLY A 15 -19.08 -7.16 -4.18
CA GLY A 15 -18.29 -7.14 -2.96
C GLY A 15 -17.86 -5.73 -2.55
N LYS A 16 -17.77 -5.49 -1.24
CA LYS A 16 -17.34 -4.20 -0.68
C LYS A 16 -15.87 -4.23 -0.29
N ILE A 17 -15.12 -3.24 -0.72
CA ILE A 17 -13.68 -3.16 -0.51
C ILE A 17 -13.34 -1.84 0.17
N LEU A 18 -12.51 -1.90 1.21
CA LEU A 18 -11.95 -0.73 1.89
C LEU A 18 -10.47 -0.61 1.53
N ASP A 19 -10.03 0.58 1.13
CA ASP A 19 -8.62 0.97 1.05
C ASP A 19 -8.31 1.92 2.22
N LEU A 20 -7.69 1.37 3.26
CA LEU A 20 -7.31 2.10 4.47
C LEU A 20 -5.97 2.81 4.25
N GLY A 21 -5.97 4.15 4.37
CA GLY A 21 -4.84 4.99 3.99
C GLY A 21 -4.72 5.09 2.47
N CYS A 22 -5.84 5.34 1.81
CA CYS A 22 -5.93 5.29 0.34
C CYS A 22 -5.11 6.38 -0.37
N GLY A 23 -4.71 7.44 0.35
CA GLY A 23 -4.02 8.59 -0.24
C GLY A 23 -4.77 9.13 -1.45
N GLU A 24 -4.09 9.27 -2.57
CA GLU A 24 -4.64 9.75 -3.85
C GLU A 24 -5.38 8.66 -4.66
N GLY A 25 -5.76 7.53 -4.04
CA GLY A 25 -6.61 6.50 -4.65
C GLY A 25 -5.89 5.46 -5.53
N ARG A 26 -4.57 5.37 -5.47
CA ARG A 26 -3.79 4.47 -6.34
C ARG A 26 -4.28 3.01 -6.34
N HIS A 27 -4.62 2.45 -5.19
CA HIS A 27 -5.12 1.09 -5.09
C HIS A 27 -6.60 1.00 -5.46
N ILE A 28 -7.40 2.00 -5.13
CA ILE A 28 -8.81 2.12 -5.54
C ILE A 28 -8.94 1.91 -7.05
N PHE A 29 -8.16 2.66 -7.85
CA PHE A 29 -8.24 2.54 -9.33
C PHE A 29 -7.83 1.16 -9.83
N GLY A 30 -6.83 0.54 -9.20
CA GLY A 30 -6.44 -0.84 -9.54
C GLY A 30 -7.47 -1.89 -9.13
N ILE A 31 -8.20 -1.65 -8.05
CA ILE A 31 -9.29 -2.50 -7.57
C ILE A 31 -10.49 -2.40 -8.52
N MET A 32 -10.88 -1.18 -8.90
CA MET A 32 -11.98 -0.95 -9.85
C MET A 32 -11.74 -1.61 -11.20
N ASP A 33 -10.50 -1.52 -11.72
CA ASP A 33 -10.12 -2.20 -12.97
C ASP A 33 -10.23 -3.73 -12.85
N LYS A 34 -9.86 -4.29 -11.70
CA LYS A 34 -9.89 -5.75 -11.47
C LYS A 34 -11.26 -6.29 -11.10
N TYR A 35 -12.02 -5.53 -10.32
CA TYR A 35 -13.34 -5.92 -9.79
C TYR A 35 -14.39 -4.86 -10.16
N PRO A 36 -14.75 -4.74 -11.45
CA PRO A 36 -15.62 -3.67 -11.94
C PRO A 36 -17.03 -3.71 -11.35
N ASP A 37 -17.45 -4.84 -10.78
CA ASP A 37 -18.76 -5.04 -10.12
C ASP A 37 -18.68 -4.79 -8.60
N SER A 38 -17.54 -4.28 -8.04
CA SER A 38 -17.38 -4.06 -6.61
C SER A 38 -17.63 -2.61 -6.20
N TYR A 39 -17.96 -2.39 -4.92
CA TYR A 39 -18.03 -1.07 -4.33
C TYR A 39 -16.80 -0.79 -3.49
N CYS A 40 -16.07 0.28 -3.81
CA CYS A 40 -14.82 0.66 -3.15
C CYS A 40 -15.02 1.87 -2.23
N ILE A 41 -14.43 1.82 -1.03
CA ILE A 41 -14.34 2.98 -0.13
C ILE A 41 -12.88 3.25 0.16
N GLY A 42 -12.43 4.48 -0.12
CA GLY A 42 -11.16 5.00 0.33
C GLY A 42 -11.29 5.71 1.67
N LEU A 43 -10.43 5.38 2.63
CA LEU A 43 -10.34 6.07 3.91
C LEU A 43 -8.94 6.63 4.11
N ASP A 44 -8.86 7.92 4.42
CA ASP A 44 -7.60 8.60 4.74
C ASP A 44 -7.84 9.72 5.75
N LEU A 45 -6.77 10.21 6.40
CA LEU A 45 -6.81 11.39 7.28
C LEU A 45 -6.56 12.70 6.52
N HIS A 46 -5.97 12.63 5.33
CA HIS A 46 -5.56 13.78 4.53
C HIS A 46 -6.65 14.22 3.55
N ALA A 47 -7.34 15.31 3.85
CA ALA A 47 -8.41 15.85 3.02
C ALA A 47 -7.96 16.17 1.58
N GLU A 48 -6.75 16.73 1.40
CA GLU A 48 -6.20 17.06 0.07
C GLU A 48 -5.99 15.80 -0.78
N SER A 49 -5.47 14.71 -0.18
CA SER A 49 -5.30 13.43 -0.87
C SER A 49 -6.65 12.84 -1.28
N LEU A 50 -7.65 12.91 -0.39
CA LEU A 50 -9.01 12.43 -0.70
C LEU A 50 -9.66 13.23 -1.83
N LYS A 51 -9.40 14.54 -1.90
CA LYS A 51 -9.90 15.38 -3.00
C LYS A 51 -9.30 14.94 -4.36
N ILE A 52 -7.99 14.70 -4.40
CA ILE A 52 -7.32 14.19 -5.61
C ILE A 52 -7.87 12.81 -6.00
N ALA A 53 -8.08 11.94 -4.99
CA ALA A 53 -8.66 10.62 -5.21
C ALA A 53 -10.08 10.71 -5.77
N GLN A 54 -10.92 11.62 -5.25
CA GLN A 54 -12.28 11.84 -5.76
C GLN A 54 -12.27 12.35 -7.21
N GLU A 55 -11.45 13.35 -7.54
CA GLU A 55 -11.30 13.86 -8.91
C GLU A 55 -10.87 12.75 -9.89
N GLY A 56 -9.98 11.85 -9.44
CA GLY A 56 -9.58 10.66 -10.19
C GLY A 56 -10.73 9.67 -10.36
N ALA A 57 -11.51 9.43 -9.32
CA ALA A 57 -12.66 8.51 -9.34
C ALA A 57 -13.77 9.01 -10.28
N ASP A 58 -14.10 10.29 -10.25
CA ASP A 58 -15.10 10.91 -11.13
C ASP A 58 -14.75 10.68 -12.62
N TYR A 59 -13.46 10.69 -12.96
CA TYR A 59 -13.00 10.33 -14.30
C TYR A 59 -13.24 8.85 -14.61
N PHE A 60 -13.00 7.93 -13.66
CA PHE A 60 -13.23 6.49 -13.83
C PHE A 60 -14.71 6.14 -13.85
N GLU A 61 -15.56 6.73 -13.01
CA GLU A 61 -17.01 6.49 -12.96
C GLU A 61 -17.71 6.84 -14.30
N SER A 62 -17.14 7.79 -15.06
CA SER A 62 -17.65 8.08 -16.42
C SER A 62 -17.48 6.89 -17.37
N ILE A 63 -16.70 5.88 -17.00
CA ILE A 63 -16.34 4.70 -17.82
C ILE A 63 -16.86 3.41 -17.19
N THR A 64 -17.06 3.38 -15.85
CA THR A 64 -17.53 2.21 -15.09
C THR A 64 -18.87 2.53 -14.42
N ASN A 65 -19.74 1.55 -14.23
CA ASN A 65 -21.08 1.75 -13.66
C ASN A 65 -21.14 1.61 -12.12
N GLU A 66 -20.01 1.68 -11.40
CA GLU A 66 -19.99 1.31 -9.98
C GLU A 66 -19.40 2.38 -9.08
N GLY A 67 -19.91 2.42 -7.83
CA GLY A 67 -19.66 3.51 -6.91
C GLY A 67 -18.34 3.42 -6.16
N VAL A 68 -17.61 4.53 -6.16
CA VAL A 68 -16.50 4.77 -5.26
C VAL A 68 -16.91 5.83 -4.24
N GLY A 69 -16.60 5.58 -2.97
CA GLY A 69 -16.79 6.56 -1.90
C GLY A 69 -15.49 6.89 -1.22
N PHE A 70 -15.38 8.10 -0.68
CA PHE A 70 -14.25 8.50 0.14
C PHE A 70 -14.71 9.01 1.49
N THR A 71 -13.93 8.70 2.54
CA THR A 71 -14.26 9.09 3.91
C THR A 71 -12.99 9.57 4.62
N MET A 72 -13.08 10.74 5.25
CA MET A 72 -12.02 11.23 6.12
C MET A 72 -12.24 10.68 7.53
N ALA A 73 -11.44 9.69 7.94
CA ALA A 73 -11.54 9.08 9.26
C ALA A 73 -10.20 8.46 9.70
N SER A 74 -10.11 8.15 10.99
CA SER A 74 -8.97 7.45 11.57
C SER A 74 -9.08 5.93 11.40
N GLY A 75 -7.96 5.27 11.10
CA GLY A 75 -7.85 3.82 11.11
C GLY A 75 -8.00 3.18 12.50
N TYR A 76 -7.95 3.98 13.57
CA TYR A 76 -8.19 3.53 14.95
C TYR A 76 -9.68 3.46 15.32
N GLN A 77 -10.54 4.11 14.54
CA GLN A 77 -11.99 4.14 14.76
C GLN A 77 -12.67 4.39 13.42
N MET A 78 -12.94 3.32 12.70
CA MET A 78 -13.56 3.42 11.37
C MET A 78 -15.07 3.57 11.47
N PRO A 79 -15.70 4.50 10.71
CA PRO A 79 -17.14 4.79 10.79
C PRO A 79 -17.97 3.75 10.00
N PHE A 80 -17.64 2.48 10.16
CA PHE A 80 -18.29 1.37 9.48
C PHE A 80 -18.81 0.34 10.49
N ALA A 81 -19.91 -0.33 10.14
CA ALA A 81 -20.44 -1.42 10.94
C ALA A 81 -19.51 -2.66 10.88
N ASP A 82 -19.65 -3.54 11.85
CA ASP A 82 -18.97 -4.82 11.89
C ASP A 82 -19.27 -5.63 10.62
N SER A 83 -18.31 -6.39 10.15
CA SER A 83 -18.47 -7.31 9.01
C SER A 83 -19.05 -6.63 7.75
N SER A 84 -18.57 -5.44 7.43
CA SER A 84 -19.04 -4.64 6.30
C SER A 84 -18.32 -4.94 4.98
N PHE A 85 -17.04 -5.37 5.04
CA PHE A 85 -16.17 -5.47 3.88
C PHE A 85 -15.75 -6.90 3.57
N ASP A 86 -15.68 -7.22 2.29
CA ASP A 86 -15.16 -8.50 1.77
C ASP A 86 -13.61 -8.46 1.69
N MET A 87 -13.04 -7.27 1.51
CA MET A 87 -11.60 -7.05 1.48
C MET A 87 -11.22 -5.71 2.11
N VAL A 88 -10.12 -5.68 2.86
CA VAL A 88 -9.45 -4.46 3.31
C VAL A 88 -8.03 -4.46 2.77
N VAL A 89 -7.68 -3.43 2.02
CA VAL A 89 -6.31 -3.08 1.61
C VAL A 89 -5.76 -2.08 2.61
N CYS A 90 -4.50 -2.23 3.01
CA CYS A 90 -3.80 -1.31 3.92
C CYS A 90 -2.33 -1.23 3.50
N SER A 91 -2.04 -0.32 2.57
CA SER A 91 -0.74 -0.27 1.91
C SER A 91 0.15 0.83 2.48
N GLU A 92 1.27 0.44 3.09
CA GLU A 92 2.26 1.37 3.65
C GLU A 92 1.60 2.35 4.68
N VAL A 93 0.85 1.80 5.64
CA VAL A 93 0.13 2.58 6.66
C VAL A 93 0.52 2.16 8.09
N LEU A 94 0.52 0.85 8.39
CA LEU A 94 0.69 0.38 9.78
C LEU A 94 2.06 0.73 10.37
N GLU A 95 3.09 0.93 9.55
CA GLU A 95 4.40 1.40 9.99
C GLU A 95 4.41 2.84 10.51
N HIS A 96 3.41 3.64 10.15
CA HIS A 96 3.24 5.01 10.62
C HIS A 96 2.41 5.10 11.91
N LEU A 97 1.58 4.10 12.20
CA LEU A 97 0.67 4.10 13.32
C LEU A 97 1.38 3.72 14.62
N ILE A 98 1.30 4.57 15.66
CA ILE A 98 1.92 4.28 16.97
C ILE A 98 1.30 3.02 17.57
N ASN A 99 -0.01 2.94 17.62
CA ASN A 99 -0.80 1.82 18.17
C ASN A 99 -1.40 0.98 17.02
N TYR A 100 -0.56 0.46 16.13
CA TYR A 100 -1.04 -0.27 14.94
C TYR A 100 -1.90 -1.50 15.27
N GLU A 101 -1.78 -2.04 16.49
CA GLU A 101 -2.60 -3.17 16.96
C GLU A 101 -4.08 -2.76 17.10
N ASP A 102 -4.37 -1.54 17.58
CA ASP A 102 -5.74 -1.01 17.64
C ASP A 102 -6.34 -0.90 16.22
N ALA A 103 -5.52 -0.52 15.23
CA ALA A 103 -5.97 -0.50 13.85
C ALA A 103 -6.19 -1.93 13.28
N LEU A 104 -5.40 -2.93 13.72
CA LEU A 104 -5.65 -4.32 13.35
C LEU A 104 -6.96 -4.84 13.92
N ASP A 105 -7.32 -4.45 15.16
CA ASP A 105 -8.61 -4.80 15.76
C ASP A 105 -9.78 -4.18 14.98
N GLU A 106 -9.66 -2.93 14.56
CA GLU A 106 -10.66 -2.26 13.73
C GLU A 106 -10.77 -2.92 12.34
N ILE A 107 -9.65 -3.25 11.69
CA ILE A 107 -9.63 -3.99 10.43
C ILE A 107 -10.34 -5.34 10.62
N GLN A 108 -10.04 -6.05 11.70
CA GLN A 108 -10.68 -7.31 12.02
C GLN A 108 -12.19 -7.13 12.23
N ARG A 109 -12.62 -6.08 12.93
CA ARG A 109 -14.03 -5.78 13.19
C ARG A 109 -14.81 -5.53 11.90
N VAL A 110 -14.29 -4.68 11.01
CA VAL A 110 -15.02 -4.28 9.79
C VAL A 110 -14.99 -5.34 8.68
N LEU A 111 -14.05 -6.28 8.70
CA LEU A 111 -14.02 -7.39 7.75
C LEU A 111 -15.09 -8.43 8.06
N LYS A 112 -15.72 -8.96 7.01
CA LYS A 112 -16.60 -10.14 7.09
C LYS A 112 -15.79 -11.39 7.47
N PRO A 113 -16.42 -12.43 8.06
CA PRO A 113 -15.81 -13.75 8.17
C PRO A 113 -15.34 -14.24 6.79
N ASN A 114 -14.14 -14.82 6.72
CA ASN A 114 -13.45 -15.21 5.49
C ASN A 114 -13.07 -14.04 4.55
N GLY A 115 -13.26 -12.79 4.94
CA GLY A 115 -12.82 -11.61 4.19
C GLY A 115 -11.28 -11.51 4.13
N TYR A 116 -10.77 -10.82 3.13
CA TYR A 116 -9.33 -10.72 2.88
C TYR A 116 -8.74 -9.43 3.47
N PHE A 117 -7.58 -9.57 4.10
CA PHE A 117 -6.76 -8.45 4.56
C PHE A 117 -5.43 -8.43 3.81
N LEU A 118 -5.16 -7.32 3.12
CA LEU A 118 -3.98 -7.11 2.29
C LEU A 118 -3.13 -5.96 2.84
N PRO A 119 -2.27 -6.20 3.83
CA PRO A 119 -1.28 -5.20 4.26
C PRO A 119 -0.03 -5.20 3.38
N SER A 120 0.59 -4.03 3.20
CA SER A 120 1.97 -3.93 2.76
C SER A 120 2.79 -3.05 3.69
N PHE A 121 4.10 -3.29 3.67
CA PHE A 121 5.08 -2.57 4.48
C PHE A 121 6.36 -2.34 3.68
N PRO A 122 7.17 -1.33 4.04
CA PRO A 122 8.55 -1.25 3.56
C PRO A 122 9.30 -2.54 3.91
N SER A 123 10.00 -3.12 2.94
CA SER A 123 10.81 -4.30 3.17
C SER A 123 11.96 -3.99 4.13
N PHE A 124 12.22 -4.90 5.08
CA PHE A 124 13.14 -4.67 6.19
C PHE A 124 14.53 -4.18 5.76
N TRP A 125 15.19 -4.88 4.82
CA TRP A 125 16.55 -4.53 4.42
C TRP A 125 16.64 -3.23 3.60
N PRO A 126 15.82 -3.01 2.56
CA PRO A 126 15.85 -1.75 1.84
C PRO A 126 15.59 -0.54 2.73
N GLU A 127 14.68 -0.65 3.69
CA GLU A 127 14.36 0.44 4.61
C GLU A 127 15.48 0.67 5.66
N ARG A 128 16.08 -0.40 6.17
CA ARG A 128 17.25 -0.29 7.08
C ARG A 128 18.42 0.43 6.42
N VAL A 129 18.64 0.24 5.12
CA VAL A 129 19.66 0.97 4.38
C VAL A 129 19.30 2.46 4.29
N CYS A 130 18.04 2.82 4.04
CA CYS A 130 17.60 4.22 4.07
C CYS A 130 17.87 4.88 5.43
N TRP A 131 17.50 4.22 6.54
CA TRP A 131 17.75 4.73 7.89
C TRP A 131 19.22 4.85 8.23
N PHE A 132 20.07 3.93 7.72
CA PHE A 132 21.52 4.01 7.89
C PHE A 132 22.15 5.18 7.09
N LEU A 133 21.61 5.47 5.89
CA LEU A 133 22.14 6.50 5.00
C LEU A 133 21.71 7.92 5.38
N SER A 134 20.56 8.07 6.04
CA SER A 134 20.01 9.39 6.39
C SER A 134 19.25 9.38 7.70
N GLU A 135 19.81 10.05 8.70
CA GLU A 135 19.16 10.32 9.97
C GLU A 135 17.97 11.28 9.79
N ASP A 136 18.11 12.28 8.90
CA ASP A 136 17.03 13.22 8.57
C ASP A 136 15.81 12.50 7.96
N TYR A 137 16.03 11.46 7.12
CA TYR A 137 14.95 10.62 6.60
C TYR A 137 14.30 9.80 7.71
N HIS A 138 15.09 9.18 8.59
CA HIS A 138 14.58 8.38 9.69
C HIS A 138 13.72 9.20 10.68
N ASN A 139 14.15 10.43 10.97
CA ASN A 139 13.48 11.31 11.93
C ASN A 139 12.45 12.26 11.29
N MET A 140 12.11 12.06 10.03
CA MET A 140 11.16 12.92 9.32
C MET A 140 9.77 12.84 9.99
N PRO A 141 9.13 13.99 10.29
CA PRO A 141 7.76 14.00 10.81
C PRO A 141 6.80 13.25 9.89
N GLY A 142 5.99 12.35 10.46
CA GLY A 142 5.09 11.49 9.69
C GLY A 142 5.79 10.33 8.95
N GLY A 143 7.11 10.14 9.16
CA GLY A 143 7.85 9.01 8.61
C GLY A 143 7.56 7.69 9.31
N HIS A 144 8.30 6.65 8.94
CA HIS A 144 8.12 5.32 9.51
C HIS A 144 8.60 5.27 10.96
N VAL A 145 7.71 4.98 11.90
CA VAL A 145 8.05 4.83 13.32
C VAL A 145 8.62 3.44 13.63
N ARG A 146 8.47 2.49 12.70
CA ARG A 146 9.01 1.12 12.80
C ARG A 146 9.27 0.49 11.43
N ILE A 147 10.08 -0.56 11.44
CA ILE A 147 10.26 -1.45 10.28
C ILE A 147 9.82 -2.85 10.69
N PHE A 148 8.80 -3.38 10.03
CA PHE A 148 8.33 -4.72 10.28
C PHE A 148 9.29 -5.78 9.72
N ARG A 149 9.62 -6.79 10.55
CA ARG A 149 10.20 -8.04 10.04
C ARG A 149 9.09 -8.96 9.59
N LYS A 150 9.25 -9.63 8.45
CA LYS A 150 8.23 -10.53 7.89
C LYS A 150 7.60 -11.47 8.92
N LYS A 151 8.41 -12.21 9.68
CA LYS A 151 7.91 -13.14 10.70
C LYS A 151 7.14 -12.44 11.82
N GLN A 152 7.60 -11.26 12.24
CA GLN A 152 6.92 -10.45 13.25
C GLN A 152 5.55 -9.99 12.76
N ALA A 153 5.47 -9.43 11.54
CA ALA A 153 4.21 -9.00 10.95
C ALA A 153 3.22 -10.17 10.82
N ILE A 154 3.67 -11.33 10.31
CA ILE A 154 2.82 -12.53 10.24
C ILE A 154 2.29 -12.92 11.61
N ASN A 155 3.15 -12.98 12.64
CA ASN A 155 2.76 -13.41 13.98
C ASN A 155 1.74 -12.44 14.61
N VAL A 156 2.00 -11.14 14.55
CA VAL A 156 1.10 -10.16 15.16
C VAL A 156 -0.24 -10.09 14.43
N ILE A 157 -0.26 -10.10 13.10
CA ILE A 157 -1.52 -10.10 12.35
C ILE A 157 -2.30 -11.39 12.61
N SER A 158 -1.61 -12.53 12.67
CA SER A 158 -2.27 -13.81 12.97
C SER A 158 -2.86 -13.88 14.38
N SER A 159 -2.26 -13.18 15.36
CA SER A 159 -2.80 -13.09 16.73
C SER A 159 -4.09 -12.27 16.81
N HIS A 160 -4.33 -11.35 15.85
CA HIS A 160 -5.57 -10.61 15.70
C HIS A 160 -6.65 -11.33 14.86
N GLY A 161 -6.58 -12.66 14.75
CA GLY A 161 -7.64 -13.47 14.14
C GLY A 161 -7.54 -13.65 12.62
N PHE A 162 -6.34 -13.53 12.06
CA PHE A 162 -6.11 -13.73 10.63
C PHE A 162 -5.29 -15.01 10.35
N ASN A 163 -5.59 -15.66 9.24
CA ASN A 163 -4.80 -16.75 8.67
C ASN A 163 -3.88 -16.18 7.59
N PHE A 164 -2.57 -16.41 7.70
CA PHE A 164 -1.61 -16.04 6.68
C PHE A 164 -1.74 -16.95 5.45
N ILE A 165 -1.84 -16.35 4.25
CA ILE A 165 -1.95 -17.07 2.97
C ILE A 165 -0.59 -17.07 2.27
N SER A 166 -0.11 -15.87 1.90
CA SER A 166 1.13 -15.71 1.13
C SER A 166 1.72 -14.32 1.27
N HIS A 167 2.88 -14.12 0.67
CA HIS A 167 3.51 -12.80 0.55
C HIS A 167 4.30 -12.69 -0.74
N GLU A 168 4.50 -11.46 -1.19
CA GLU A 168 5.35 -11.12 -2.33
C GLU A 168 6.13 -9.84 -2.04
N ARG A 169 7.16 -9.60 -2.84
CA ARG A 169 7.89 -8.33 -2.81
C ARG A 169 7.75 -7.64 -4.16
N PHE A 170 7.69 -6.32 -4.11
CA PHE A 170 7.47 -5.46 -5.27
C PHE A 170 8.41 -4.26 -5.26
N HIS A 171 8.56 -3.64 -6.42
CA HIS A 171 9.24 -2.37 -6.58
C HIS A 171 10.75 -2.43 -6.28
N ALA A 172 11.44 -3.47 -6.78
CA ALA A 172 12.88 -3.63 -6.56
C ALA A 172 13.69 -2.45 -7.08
N LEU A 173 13.35 -1.92 -8.26
CA LEU A 173 14.04 -0.76 -8.84
C LEU A 173 13.83 0.52 -8.02
N HIS A 174 12.83 0.57 -7.13
CA HIS A 174 12.65 1.71 -6.24
C HIS A 174 13.63 1.72 -5.05
N ALA A 175 14.18 0.57 -4.63
CA ALA A 175 15.08 0.52 -3.49
C ALA A 175 16.38 1.33 -3.74
N PRO A 176 17.13 1.15 -4.85
CA PRO A 176 18.31 1.98 -5.13
C PRO A 176 17.99 3.47 -5.30
N TYR A 177 16.80 3.81 -5.83
CA TYR A 177 16.36 5.21 -5.90
C TYR A 177 16.26 5.86 -4.51
N TRP A 178 15.59 5.15 -3.56
CA TRP A 178 15.48 5.65 -2.21
C TRP A 178 16.81 5.71 -1.47
N TRP A 179 17.74 4.77 -1.73
CA TRP A 179 19.09 4.83 -1.20
C TRP A 179 19.87 6.06 -1.71
N LEU A 180 19.77 6.36 -3.01
CA LEU A 180 20.34 7.58 -3.57
C LEU A 180 19.72 8.84 -2.95
N ARG A 181 18.41 8.89 -2.81
CA ARG A 181 17.73 10.01 -2.13
C ARG A 181 18.23 10.19 -0.69
N CYS A 182 18.32 9.12 0.07
CA CYS A 182 18.83 9.14 1.44
C CYS A 182 20.29 9.58 1.49
N MET A 183 21.15 9.09 0.60
CA MET A 183 22.55 9.47 0.52
C MET A 183 22.73 10.97 0.22
N PHE A 184 21.87 11.52 -0.61
CA PHE A 184 21.89 12.94 -0.99
C PHE A 184 20.72 13.73 -0.39
N TRP A 185 20.25 13.38 0.80
CA TRP A 185 19.00 13.89 1.40
C TRP A 185 18.88 15.41 1.32
N LYS A 186 19.92 16.17 1.68
CA LYS A 186 19.92 17.63 1.68
C LYS A 186 19.93 18.26 0.26
N THR A 187 20.34 17.51 -0.73
CA THR A 187 20.46 17.98 -2.13
C THR A 187 19.66 17.14 -3.10
N GLN A 188 18.79 16.24 -2.62
CA GLN A 188 18.08 15.24 -3.41
C GLN A 188 17.29 15.84 -4.59
N GLU A 189 16.73 17.03 -4.43
CA GLU A 189 15.93 17.70 -5.46
C GLU A 189 16.78 18.30 -6.60
N THR A 190 18.05 18.59 -6.35
CA THR A 190 18.97 19.18 -7.33
C THR A 190 20.06 18.21 -7.80
N ASN A 191 20.16 17.04 -7.18
CA ASN A 191 21.20 16.06 -7.49
C ASN A 191 20.92 15.35 -8.82
N LYS A 192 21.89 15.45 -9.76
CA LYS A 192 21.75 14.89 -11.12
C LYS A 192 21.61 13.37 -11.14
N LEU A 193 22.24 12.63 -10.20
CA LEU A 193 22.11 11.16 -10.13
C LEU A 193 20.70 10.75 -9.66
N VAL A 194 20.17 11.45 -8.65
CA VAL A 194 18.79 11.24 -8.19
C VAL A 194 17.80 11.52 -9.31
N ALA A 195 17.96 12.65 -10.01
CA ALA A 195 17.10 13.02 -11.15
C ALA A 195 17.18 12.02 -12.31
N ALA A 196 18.39 11.57 -12.66
CA ALA A 196 18.57 10.58 -13.73
C ALA A 196 17.92 9.24 -13.37
N TYR A 197 18.07 8.79 -12.11
CA TYR A 197 17.41 7.55 -11.69
C TYR A 197 15.88 7.70 -11.62
N LYS A 198 15.38 8.84 -11.15
CA LYS A 198 13.94 9.17 -11.17
C LYS A 198 13.35 9.03 -12.57
N SER A 199 14.04 9.54 -13.60
CA SER A 199 13.60 9.41 -15.00
C SER A 199 13.48 7.95 -15.45
N ILE A 200 14.33 7.03 -14.95
CA ILE A 200 14.20 5.59 -15.24
C ILE A 200 12.93 5.03 -14.64
N LEU A 201 12.61 5.40 -13.38
CA LEU A 201 11.38 4.96 -12.73
C LEU A 201 10.12 5.55 -13.38
N GLU A 202 10.16 6.83 -13.76
CA GLU A 202 9.08 7.47 -14.51
C GLU A 202 8.85 6.75 -15.84
N LYS A 203 9.92 6.40 -16.56
CA LYS A 203 9.82 5.60 -17.77
C LYS A 203 9.21 4.22 -17.51
N GLN A 204 9.59 3.55 -16.42
CA GLN A 204 9.01 2.27 -16.02
C GLN A 204 7.49 2.39 -15.77
N ILE A 205 7.06 3.46 -15.09
CA ILE A 205 5.64 3.65 -14.73
C ILE A 205 4.80 4.05 -15.95
N LEU A 206 5.28 5.02 -16.74
CA LEU A 206 4.50 5.63 -17.81
C LEU A 206 4.54 4.82 -19.12
N GLN A 207 5.71 4.29 -19.48
CA GLN A 207 5.92 3.59 -20.76
C GLN A 207 5.90 2.07 -20.61
N LYS A 208 6.07 1.54 -19.37
CA LYS A 208 6.08 0.10 -19.04
C LYS A 208 6.96 -0.74 -19.99
N PRO A 209 8.23 -0.37 -20.23
CA PRO A 209 9.07 -1.11 -21.13
C PRO A 209 9.36 -2.51 -20.54
N LEU A 210 9.14 -3.54 -21.33
CA LEU A 210 9.19 -4.94 -20.92
C LEU A 210 10.49 -5.32 -20.17
N TYR A 211 11.63 -4.75 -20.60
CA TYR A 211 12.92 -5.05 -19.97
C TYR A 211 13.04 -4.53 -18.53
N LEU A 212 12.43 -3.36 -18.20
CA LEU A 212 12.41 -2.85 -16.82
C LEU A 212 11.45 -3.67 -15.95
N ASP A 213 10.32 -4.09 -16.48
CA ASP A 213 9.37 -4.94 -15.75
C ASP A 213 9.94 -6.33 -15.47
N ILE A 214 10.67 -6.91 -16.43
CA ILE A 214 11.38 -8.19 -16.24
C ILE A 214 12.48 -8.02 -15.17
N LEU A 215 13.29 -6.96 -15.28
CA LEU A 215 14.35 -6.69 -14.32
C LEU A 215 13.80 -6.50 -12.89
N ASP A 216 12.72 -5.71 -12.75
CA ASP A 216 12.06 -5.49 -11.47
C ASP A 216 11.57 -6.83 -10.88
N LYS A 217 10.88 -7.66 -11.68
CA LYS A 217 10.41 -8.99 -11.25
C LYS A 217 11.53 -9.92 -10.80
N ILE A 218 12.65 -9.96 -11.53
CA ILE A 218 13.82 -10.80 -11.18
C ILE A 218 14.45 -10.31 -9.85
N LEU A 219 14.51 -9.01 -9.63
CA LEU A 219 15.13 -8.42 -8.45
C LEU A 219 14.20 -8.36 -7.23
N ASN A 220 12.88 -8.43 -7.40
CA ASN A 220 11.90 -8.32 -6.33
C ASN A 220 12.16 -9.25 -5.13
N PRO A 221 12.54 -10.52 -5.30
CA PRO A 221 12.80 -11.40 -4.14
C PRO A 221 13.91 -10.90 -3.21
N ILE A 222 14.87 -10.11 -3.73
CA ILE A 222 16.04 -9.62 -2.99
C ILE A 222 15.87 -8.15 -2.60
N LEU A 223 15.56 -7.30 -3.57
CA LEU A 223 15.56 -5.83 -3.46
C LEU A 223 14.17 -5.22 -3.36
N GLY A 224 13.09 -6.01 -3.48
CA GLY A 224 11.73 -5.47 -3.44
C GLY A 224 11.54 -4.48 -2.29
N LYS A 225 11.22 -3.22 -2.62
CA LYS A 225 11.10 -2.11 -1.65
C LYS A 225 9.94 -2.34 -0.70
N SER A 226 8.84 -2.92 -1.18
CA SER A 226 7.64 -3.23 -0.41
C SER A 226 7.41 -4.73 -0.31
N ILE A 227 6.95 -5.18 0.84
CA ILE A 227 6.46 -6.54 1.06
C ILE A 227 4.93 -6.49 1.20
N ALA A 228 4.23 -7.09 0.25
CA ALA A 228 2.79 -7.30 0.32
C ALA A 228 2.48 -8.65 0.95
N MET A 229 1.50 -8.70 1.82
CA MET A 229 1.05 -9.92 2.46
C MET A 229 -0.44 -10.12 2.23
N TYR A 230 -0.87 -11.36 2.23
CA TYR A 230 -2.25 -11.76 2.01
C TYR A 230 -2.71 -12.57 3.20
N PHE A 231 -3.79 -12.15 3.81
CA PHE A 231 -4.41 -12.81 4.95
C PHE A 231 -5.90 -13.00 4.72
N GLN A 232 -6.48 -13.93 5.45
CA GLN A 232 -7.93 -14.15 5.50
C GLN A 232 -8.39 -14.14 6.95
N LYS A 233 -9.48 -13.42 7.24
CA LYS A 233 -10.11 -13.44 8.57
C LYS A 233 -10.63 -14.83 8.88
N LYS A 234 -10.41 -15.29 10.12
CA LYS A 234 -10.91 -16.56 10.65
C LYS A 234 -12.41 -16.54 10.80
#